data_67b3630448522a751e55ccee04612d11
#
_entry.id   67b3630448522a751e55ccee04612d11
#
_cell.length_a   1.000
_cell.length_b   1.000
_cell.length_c   1.000
_cell.angle_alpha   90.00
_cell.angle_beta   90.00
_cell.angle_gamma   90.00
#
_symmetry.space_group_name_H-M   'P 1'
#
loop_
_entity.id
_entity.type
_entity.pdbx_description
1 polymer ?
#
loop_
_entity_poly.entity_id
_entity_poly.type
_entity_poly.pdbx_seq_one_letter_code
_entity_poly.pdbx_strand_id
1 'polypeptide(L)'
;MMKVFDKFILGDTESIDWCFENTHFNQRLAHNGIKREYIVDTVMYEEPLRYEKSGNDEYEVIYEAPANKDYKELKLIFACHGNTIDLVTIMPNFQTATNRQKKKYQSDKRKDIEKKRLKAIAKRKW
;
A
#
# COMPACT_ATOMS: atom_id res chain seq x y z
N MET A 1 22.25 -14.26 -2.18
CA MET A 1 20.83 -14.58 -1.90
C MET A 1 20.00 -13.31 -1.99
N MET A 2 18.90 -13.34 -2.71
CA MET A 2 18.03 -12.18 -2.89
C MET A 2 17.24 -11.89 -1.61
N LYS A 3 17.24 -10.64 -1.17
CA LYS A 3 16.41 -10.23 -0.02
C LYS A 3 14.93 -10.28 -0.40
N VAL A 4 14.08 -10.55 0.58
CA VAL A 4 12.64 -10.67 0.33
C VAL A 4 12.03 -9.37 -0.21
N PHE A 5 12.52 -8.21 0.22
CA PHE A 5 12.04 -6.94 -0.32
C PHE A 5 12.36 -6.79 -1.81
N ASP A 6 13.51 -7.30 -2.26
CA ASP A 6 13.86 -7.27 -3.68
C ASP A 6 12.92 -8.15 -4.50
N LYS A 7 12.47 -9.28 -3.96
CA LYS A 7 11.43 -10.10 -4.59
C LYS A 7 10.15 -9.30 -4.77
N PHE A 8 9.77 -8.54 -3.75
CA PHE A 8 8.58 -7.69 -3.81
C PHE A 8 8.70 -6.66 -4.94
N ILE A 9 9.84 -5.97 -5.03
CA ILE A 9 10.07 -4.95 -6.05
C ILE A 9 10.06 -5.56 -7.45
N LEU A 10 10.55 -6.77 -7.62
CA LEU A 10 10.54 -7.48 -8.91
C LEU A 10 9.17 -8.04 -9.27
N GLY A 11 8.18 -7.92 -8.40
CA GLY A 11 6.83 -8.41 -8.65
C GLY A 11 6.61 -9.87 -8.30
N ASP A 12 7.58 -10.52 -7.68
CA ASP A 12 7.48 -11.93 -7.26
C ASP A 12 6.82 -12.03 -5.89
N THR A 13 5.55 -11.60 -5.83
CA THR A 13 4.79 -11.54 -4.58
C THR A 13 4.31 -12.90 -4.11
N GLU A 14 4.16 -13.85 -5.01
CA GLU A 14 3.65 -15.19 -4.68
C GLU A 14 4.65 -16.04 -3.88
N SER A 15 5.95 -15.79 -4.04
CA SER A 15 6.99 -16.53 -3.31
C SER A 15 7.28 -15.96 -1.93
N ILE A 16 6.63 -14.86 -1.55
CA ILE A 16 6.83 -14.18 -0.28
C ILE A 16 5.82 -14.68 0.74
N ASP A 17 6.29 -14.92 1.96
CA ASP A 17 5.41 -15.25 3.08
C ASP A 17 4.90 -13.96 3.70
N TRP A 18 3.67 -13.58 3.36
CA TRP A 18 3.06 -12.35 3.85
C TRP A 18 2.42 -12.57 5.23
N CYS A 19 2.62 -11.61 6.13
CA CYS A 19 1.98 -11.63 7.45
C CYS A 19 1.13 -10.37 7.63
N PHE A 20 -0.17 -10.56 7.82
CA PHE A 20 -1.14 -9.49 8.03
C PHE A 20 -1.76 -9.56 9.43
N GLU A 21 -1.11 -10.27 10.35
CA GLU A 21 -1.67 -10.54 11.68
C GLU A 21 -1.18 -9.57 12.77
N ASN A 22 -0.33 -8.60 12.43
CA ASN A 22 0.19 -7.63 13.39
C ASN A 22 -0.97 -6.84 14.03
N THR A 23 -1.02 -6.81 15.35
CA THR A 23 -2.10 -6.15 16.09
C THR A 23 -2.18 -4.66 15.78
N HIS A 24 -1.04 -3.99 15.76
CA HIS A 24 -0.99 -2.55 15.45
C HIS A 24 -1.48 -2.25 14.04
N PHE A 25 -1.08 -3.07 13.07
CA PHE A 25 -1.54 -2.96 11.69
C PHE A 25 -3.06 -3.08 11.60
N ASN A 26 -3.63 -4.10 12.25
CA ASN A 26 -5.08 -4.32 12.24
C ASN A 26 -5.85 -3.21 12.96
N GLN A 27 -5.30 -2.68 14.05
CA GLN A 27 -5.89 -1.51 14.72
C GLN A 27 -5.90 -0.30 13.81
N ARG A 28 -4.83 -0.08 13.05
CA ARG A 28 -4.76 1.05 12.09
C ARG A 28 -5.72 0.87 10.93
N LEU A 29 -5.94 -0.35 10.46
CA LEU A 29 -6.96 -0.62 9.45
C LEU A 29 -8.34 -0.18 9.93
N ALA A 30 -8.71 -0.62 11.13
CA ALA A 30 -10.00 -0.26 11.73
C ALA A 30 -10.12 1.25 11.93
N HIS A 31 -9.07 1.87 12.47
CA HIS A 31 -9.05 3.32 12.72
C HIS A 31 -9.23 4.14 11.44
N ASN A 32 -8.66 3.69 10.33
CA ASN A 32 -8.73 4.39 9.06
C ASN A 32 -9.89 3.93 8.18
N GLY A 33 -10.70 2.99 8.64
CA GLY A 33 -11.84 2.47 7.87
C GLY A 33 -11.41 1.78 6.58
N ILE A 34 -10.29 1.05 6.61
CA ILE A 34 -9.75 0.33 5.46
C ILE A 34 -9.90 -1.17 5.71
N LYS A 35 -10.43 -1.88 4.74
CA LYS A 35 -10.56 -3.34 4.84
C LYS A 35 -9.21 -4.02 4.63
N ARG A 36 -8.96 -5.08 5.39
CA ARG A 36 -7.75 -5.88 5.27
C ARG A 36 -7.56 -6.41 3.84
N GLU A 37 -8.64 -6.88 3.21
CA GLU A 37 -8.62 -7.38 1.85
C GLU A 37 -8.12 -6.34 0.84
N TYR A 38 -8.43 -5.08 1.08
CA TYR A 38 -7.93 -3.99 0.24
C TYR A 38 -6.40 -3.93 0.26
N ILE A 39 -5.80 -4.05 1.44
CA ILE A 39 -4.35 -4.01 1.57
C ILE A 39 -3.71 -5.28 0.98
N VAL A 40 -4.29 -6.44 1.21
CA VAL A 40 -3.81 -7.69 0.61
C VAL A 40 -3.77 -7.56 -0.91
N ASP A 41 -4.86 -7.09 -1.52
CA ASP A 41 -4.91 -6.89 -2.96
C ASP A 41 -3.90 -5.86 -3.45
N THR A 42 -3.72 -4.79 -2.69
CA THR A 42 -2.79 -3.72 -3.05
C THR A 42 -1.35 -4.26 -3.12
N VAL A 43 -0.88 -4.97 -2.10
CA VAL A 43 0.49 -5.47 -2.09
C VAL A 43 0.72 -6.59 -3.09
N MET A 44 -0.31 -7.35 -3.42
CA MET A 44 -0.19 -8.48 -4.34
C MET A 44 -0.25 -8.07 -5.81
N TYR A 45 -1.02 -7.04 -6.15
CA TYR A 45 -1.35 -6.75 -7.55
C TYR A 45 -1.01 -5.36 -8.02
N GLU A 46 -0.74 -4.40 -7.14
CA GLU A 46 -0.45 -3.03 -7.54
C GLU A 46 1.01 -2.70 -7.36
N GLU A 47 1.50 -1.75 -8.16
CA GLU A 47 2.86 -1.24 -8.02
C GLU A 47 2.87 -0.06 -7.05
N PRO A 48 3.84 0.01 -6.13
CA PRO A 48 3.97 1.18 -5.27
C PRO A 48 4.39 2.40 -6.09
N LEU A 49 3.97 3.59 -5.63
CA LEU A 49 4.41 4.84 -6.23
C LEU A 49 5.90 5.08 -5.97
N ARG A 50 6.36 4.72 -4.78
CA ARG A 50 7.75 4.80 -4.38
C ARG A 50 7.96 4.02 -3.09
N TYR A 51 9.20 3.80 -2.73
CA TYR A 51 9.54 3.12 -1.47
C TYR A 51 10.87 3.65 -0.96
N GLU A 52 11.11 3.49 0.35
CA GLU A 52 12.32 3.96 1.01
C GLU A 52 12.64 3.05 2.20
N LYS A 53 13.92 2.77 2.42
CA LYS A 53 14.35 2.02 3.60
C LYS A 53 14.25 2.92 4.83
N SER A 54 13.51 2.48 5.84
CA SER A 54 13.26 3.27 7.06
C SER A 54 13.99 2.75 8.30
N GLY A 55 14.58 1.56 8.22
CA GLY A 55 15.31 0.95 9.33
C GLY A 55 15.99 -0.32 8.89
N ASN A 56 16.51 -1.08 9.84
CA ASN A 56 17.08 -2.40 9.55
C ASN A 56 15.96 -3.34 9.12
N ASP A 57 16.01 -3.77 7.85
CA ASP A 57 15.02 -4.67 7.27
C ASP A 57 13.58 -4.13 7.33
N GLU A 58 13.45 -2.79 7.41
CA GLU A 58 12.16 -2.12 7.44
C GLU A 58 12.07 -1.10 6.31
N TYR A 59 10.91 -1.04 5.64
CA TYR A 59 10.72 -0.20 4.46
C TYR A 59 9.38 0.53 4.52
N GLU A 60 9.38 1.80 4.11
CA GLU A 60 8.17 2.55 3.83
C GLU A 60 7.81 2.34 2.37
N VAL A 61 6.59 1.93 2.11
CA VAL A 61 6.10 1.70 0.75
C VAL A 61 4.85 2.55 0.55
N ILE A 62 4.86 3.38 -0.48
CA ILE A 62 3.81 4.35 -0.73
C ILE A 62 2.96 3.90 -1.91
N TYR A 63 1.65 3.83 -1.68
CA TYR A 63 0.66 3.51 -2.70
C TYR A 63 -0.32 4.65 -2.87
N GLU A 64 -1.05 4.65 -3.97
CA GLU A 64 -2.19 5.54 -4.12
C GLU A 64 -3.26 5.19 -3.08
N ALA A 65 -3.82 6.22 -2.44
CA ALA A 65 -4.87 6.00 -1.44
C ALA A 65 -6.17 5.50 -2.09
N PRO A 66 -7.04 4.83 -1.30
CA PRO A 66 -8.37 4.47 -1.79
C PRO A 66 -9.13 5.70 -2.31
N ALA A 67 -9.90 5.53 -3.39
CA ALA A 67 -10.60 6.63 -4.05
C ALA A 67 -11.59 7.37 -3.15
N ASN A 68 -12.09 6.70 -2.10
CA ASN A 68 -13.07 7.28 -1.18
C ASN A 68 -12.44 7.99 0.03
N LYS A 69 -11.10 8.14 0.05
CA LYS A 69 -10.40 8.80 1.16
C LYS A 69 -9.98 10.21 0.79
N ASP A 70 -9.80 11.04 1.82
CA ASP A 70 -9.44 12.45 1.64
C ASP A 70 -7.95 12.69 1.43
N TYR A 71 -7.12 11.70 1.70
CA TYR A 71 -5.69 11.78 1.49
C TYR A 71 -5.31 11.12 0.15
N LYS A 72 -4.19 11.56 -0.39
CA LYS A 72 -3.74 11.19 -1.72
C LYS A 72 -2.94 9.90 -1.75
N GLU A 73 -2.18 9.64 -0.70
CA GLU A 73 -1.25 8.51 -0.63
C GLU A 73 -1.45 7.74 0.66
N LEU A 74 -1.18 6.44 0.60
CA LEU A 74 -1.21 5.55 1.73
C LEU A 74 0.18 4.98 1.95
N LYS A 75 0.73 5.18 3.14
CA LYS A 75 2.03 4.65 3.53
C LYS A 75 1.86 3.32 4.24
N LEU A 76 2.55 2.30 3.76
CA LEU A 76 2.63 1.00 4.41
C LEU A 76 4.04 0.81 4.96
N ILE A 77 4.16 0.25 6.15
CA ILE A 77 5.47 -0.10 6.72
C ILE A 77 5.62 -1.62 6.67
N PHE A 78 6.65 -2.07 5.98
CA PHE A 78 6.99 -3.49 5.84
C PHE A 78 8.19 -3.81 6.72
N ALA A 79 8.09 -4.86 7.53
CA ALA A 79 9.24 -5.43 8.24
C ALA A 79 9.58 -6.76 7.57
N CYS A 80 10.83 -6.92 7.18
CA CYS A 80 11.30 -8.09 6.43
C CYS A 80 12.11 -9.02 7.31
N HIS A 81 11.75 -10.31 7.32
CA HIS A 81 12.44 -11.35 8.11
C HIS A 81 12.56 -12.60 7.25
N GLY A 82 13.77 -12.96 6.83
CA GLY A 82 13.97 -14.13 5.95
C GLY A 82 13.15 -13.97 4.68
N ASN A 83 12.17 -14.85 4.45
CA ASN A 83 11.26 -14.77 3.30
C ASN A 83 9.90 -14.17 3.67
N THR A 84 9.77 -13.59 4.87
CA THR A 84 8.51 -13.04 5.37
C THR A 84 8.51 -11.52 5.27
N ILE A 85 7.41 -10.95 4.79
CA ILE A 85 7.12 -9.52 4.91
C ILE A 85 5.93 -9.36 5.84
N ASP A 86 6.16 -8.66 6.95
CA ASP A 86 5.15 -8.37 7.95
C ASP A 86 4.65 -6.95 7.77
N LEU A 87 3.35 -6.76 7.65
CA LEU A 87 2.72 -5.45 7.58
C LEU A 87 2.63 -4.90 9.01
N VAL A 88 3.47 -3.93 9.32
CA VAL A 88 3.60 -3.38 10.68
C VAL A 88 2.55 -2.33 10.96
N THR A 89 2.31 -1.43 10.01
CA THR A 89 1.32 -0.37 10.15
C THR A 89 0.95 0.24 8.81
N ILE A 90 -0.15 0.96 8.80
CA ILE A 90 -0.54 1.81 7.69
C ILE A 90 -0.80 3.23 8.21
N MET A 91 -0.59 4.23 7.38
CA MET A 91 -0.93 5.60 7.73
C MET A 91 -1.21 6.42 6.49
N PRO A 92 -2.15 7.36 6.56
CA PRO A 92 -2.36 8.30 5.47
C PRO A 92 -1.17 9.24 5.34
N ASN A 93 -0.82 9.59 4.12
CA ASN A 93 0.27 10.51 3.86
C ASN A 93 -0.28 11.83 3.31
N PHE A 94 -0.18 12.89 4.13
CA PHE A 94 -0.70 14.21 3.80
C PHE A 94 0.37 15.20 3.36
N GLN A 95 1.62 14.77 3.25
CA GLN A 95 2.78 15.68 3.23
C GLN A 95 3.04 16.42 1.92
N THR A 96 2.28 16.21 0.86
CA THR A 96 2.69 16.66 -0.46
C THR A 96 1.94 17.84 -1.04
N ALA A 97 1.01 18.47 -0.29
CA ALA A 97 0.28 19.65 -0.77
C ALA A 97 -0.43 20.39 0.36
N THR A 98 -0.74 21.67 0.15
CA THR A 98 -1.60 22.43 1.05
C THR A 98 -3.01 21.83 1.03
N ASN A 99 -3.83 22.09 2.05
CA ASN A 99 -5.18 21.55 2.12
C ASN A 99 -6.03 21.92 0.90
N ARG A 100 -5.87 23.14 0.38
CA ARG A 100 -6.60 23.60 -0.80
C ARG A 100 -6.13 22.87 -2.05
N GLN A 101 -4.83 22.71 -2.21
CA GLN A 101 -4.25 21.97 -3.33
C GLN A 101 -4.59 20.49 -3.25
N LYS A 102 -4.62 19.93 -2.05
CA LYS A 102 -5.01 18.54 -1.83
C LYS A 102 -6.42 18.25 -2.31
N LYS A 103 -7.37 19.09 -1.97
CA LYS A 103 -8.77 18.88 -2.38
C LYS A 103 -8.94 18.87 -3.89
N LYS A 104 -8.34 19.84 -4.58
CA LYS A 104 -8.42 19.92 -6.04
C LYS A 104 -7.72 18.74 -6.70
N TYR A 105 -6.54 18.40 -6.24
CA TYR A 105 -5.75 17.31 -6.75
C TYR A 105 -6.44 15.94 -6.55
N GLN A 106 -7.03 15.74 -5.38
CA GLN A 106 -7.73 14.50 -5.05
C GLN A 106 -8.96 14.28 -5.92
N SER A 107 -9.68 15.34 -6.28
CA SER A 107 -10.84 15.22 -7.16
C SER A 107 -10.44 14.63 -8.51
N ASP A 108 -9.34 15.08 -9.09
CA ASP A 108 -8.84 14.57 -10.35
C ASP A 108 -8.24 13.15 -10.22
N LYS A 109 -7.48 12.92 -9.16
CA LYS A 109 -6.86 11.62 -8.89
C LYS A 109 -7.86 10.51 -8.60
N ARG A 110 -8.96 10.82 -7.94
CA ARG A 110 -10.00 9.82 -7.66
C ARG A 110 -10.52 9.16 -8.92
N LYS A 111 -10.71 9.93 -9.97
CA LYS A 111 -11.17 9.41 -11.26
C LYS A 111 -10.16 8.44 -11.87
N ASP A 112 -8.88 8.79 -11.81
CA ASP A 112 -7.82 7.94 -12.33
C ASP A 112 -7.66 6.64 -11.53
N ILE A 113 -7.74 6.73 -10.21
CA ILE A 113 -7.65 5.58 -9.32
C ILE A 113 -8.81 4.61 -9.57
N GLU A 114 -10.02 5.11 -9.71
CA GLU A 114 -11.19 4.28 -10.02
C GLU A 114 -11.03 3.55 -11.35
N LYS A 115 -10.54 4.23 -12.37
CA LYS A 115 -10.27 3.61 -13.67
C LYS A 115 -9.25 2.50 -13.57
N LYS A 116 -8.16 2.72 -12.84
CA LYS A 116 -7.12 1.72 -12.63
C LYS A 116 -7.65 0.50 -11.89
N ARG A 117 -8.48 0.72 -10.86
CA ARG A 117 -9.09 -0.36 -10.09
C ARG A 117 -10.04 -1.20 -10.92
N LEU A 118 -10.86 -0.56 -11.71
CA LEU A 118 -11.79 -1.27 -12.58
C LEU A 118 -11.03 -2.15 -13.59
N LYS A 119 -9.95 -1.63 -14.14
CA LYS A 119 -9.08 -2.42 -15.02
C LYS A 119 -8.42 -3.59 -14.29
N ALA A 120 -7.92 -3.37 -13.08
CA ALA A 120 -7.30 -4.42 -12.29
C ALA A 120 -8.30 -5.51 -11.91
N ILE A 121 -9.51 -5.13 -11.50
CA ILE A 121 -10.60 -6.06 -11.19
C ILE A 121 -10.97 -6.87 -12.42
N ALA A 122 -11.11 -6.23 -13.56
CA ALA A 122 -11.42 -6.91 -14.83
C ALA A 122 -10.33 -7.94 -15.19
N LYS A 123 -9.07 -7.60 -14.99
CA LYS A 123 -7.96 -8.52 -15.24
C LYS A 123 -7.94 -9.70 -14.27
N ARG A 124 -8.34 -9.50 -13.02
CA ARG A 124 -8.34 -10.56 -12.00
C ARG A 124 -9.40 -11.62 -12.22
N LYS A 125 -10.46 -11.28 -12.89
CA LYS A 125 -11.56 -12.23 -13.15
C LYS A 125 -11.21 -13.27 -14.22
N TRP A 126 -10.12 -13.09 -14.88
CA TRP A 126 -9.66 -13.92 -15.98
C TRP A 126 -8.27 -14.48 -15.68
#